data_f7ef9406c8b0681423b67c38db71fc6a
#
_entry.id   f7ef9406c8b0681423b67c38db71fc6a
#
_cell.length_a   1.000
_cell.length_b   1.000
_cell.length_c   1.000
_cell.angle_alpha   90.00
_cell.angle_beta   90.00
_cell.angle_gamma   90.00
#
_symmetry.space_group_name_H-M   'P 1'
#
loop_
_entity.id
_entity.type
_entity.pdbx_description
1 polymer ?
#
loop_
_entity_poly.entity_id
_entity_poly.type
_entity_poly.pdbx_seq_one_letter_code
_entity_poly.pdbx_strand_id
1 'polypeptide(L)'
;MTKLANYLENKIWYMLLFTVAVIPLEQEFTSFCVAMTFIGAVLVAHVKGRPQQENVLKPWQQGAFYLLLLIAVVSVYFSLDRFLSFWNLVYVVGQYAALFFVLLRYGRSSEQDRAILTACEAEPLTQSEAWKNADAKQKFALVWQRFSTLPRPLQLIGAFLGVSLLVSAIGIAQKIFGVTAEGIWVDPAQFPDLKVRVFSTLVNPNILAGYLVLVVAYSTAFFNQTKAYKKWRLAFLVTGLLAAVCLLYTYSRGNWVDARVLILAFMIWR
;
A
#
# COMPACT_ATOMS: atom_id res chain seq x y z
N MET A 1 28.75 0.81 -16.28
CA MET A 1 27.28 0.70 -16.26
C MET A 1 26.78 -0.68 -15.81
N THR A 2 27.33 -1.80 -16.30
CA THR A 2 26.88 -3.16 -15.95
C THR A 2 26.98 -3.48 -14.46
N LYS A 3 28.07 -3.06 -13.77
CA LYS A 3 28.22 -3.26 -12.30
C LYS A 3 27.13 -2.52 -11.51
N LEU A 4 26.83 -1.27 -11.91
CA LEU A 4 25.78 -0.47 -11.29
C LEU A 4 24.39 -1.10 -11.52
N ALA A 5 24.10 -1.55 -12.73
CA ALA A 5 22.84 -2.20 -13.04
C ALA A 5 22.65 -3.50 -12.23
N ASN A 6 23.69 -4.32 -12.06
CA ASN A 6 23.64 -5.51 -11.22
C ASN A 6 23.38 -5.17 -9.74
N TYR A 7 24.02 -4.13 -9.23
CA TYR A 7 23.77 -3.66 -7.86
C TYR A 7 22.35 -3.16 -7.68
N LEU A 8 21.86 -2.31 -8.59
CA LEU A 8 20.50 -1.77 -8.55
C LEU A 8 19.44 -2.86 -8.65
N GLU A 9 19.60 -3.84 -9.55
CA GLU A 9 18.63 -4.94 -9.69
C GLU A 9 18.39 -5.66 -8.36
N ASN A 10 19.45 -5.92 -7.61
CA ASN A 10 19.34 -6.56 -6.31
C ASN A 10 18.71 -5.64 -5.24
N LYS A 11 18.72 -4.32 -5.45
CA LYS A 11 18.19 -3.34 -4.49
C LYS A 11 16.80 -2.80 -4.84
N ILE A 12 16.38 -2.87 -6.12
CA ILE A 12 15.07 -2.34 -6.56
C ILE A 12 13.92 -2.91 -5.71
N TRP A 13 13.99 -4.19 -5.34
CA TRP A 13 12.97 -4.81 -4.51
C TRP A 13 12.84 -4.11 -3.14
N TYR A 14 13.95 -3.84 -2.49
CA TYR A 14 13.96 -3.14 -1.19
C TYR A 14 13.55 -1.67 -1.33
N MET A 15 13.93 -1.01 -2.42
CA MET A 15 13.46 0.35 -2.74
C MET A 15 11.94 0.36 -2.92
N LEU A 16 11.39 -0.64 -3.61
CA LEU A 16 9.94 -0.79 -3.78
C LEU A 16 9.21 -1.02 -2.46
N LEU A 17 9.72 -1.93 -1.61
CA LEU A 17 9.18 -2.16 -0.27
C LEU A 17 9.19 -0.89 0.58
N PHE A 18 10.30 -0.15 0.55
CA PHE A 18 10.43 1.11 1.26
C PHE A 18 9.45 2.15 0.73
N THR A 19 9.30 2.26 -0.60
CA THR A 19 8.31 3.16 -1.23
C THR A 19 6.91 2.84 -0.75
N VAL A 20 6.49 1.57 -0.76
CA VAL A 20 5.15 1.15 -0.28
C VAL A 20 4.95 1.50 1.19
N ALA A 21 5.98 1.37 2.03
CA ALA A 21 5.91 1.74 3.43
C ALA A 21 5.78 3.25 3.66
N VAL A 22 6.36 4.07 2.79
CA VAL A 22 6.35 5.53 2.91
C VAL A 22 5.06 6.18 2.39
N ILE A 23 4.36 5.53 1.45
CA ILE A 23 3.13 6.08 0.82
C ILE A 23 2.17 6.75 1.83
N PRO A 24 1.81 6.14 2.96
CA PRO A 24 0.87 6.77 3.89
C PRO A 24 1.53 7.67 4.94
N LEU A 25 2.83 7.90 4.86
CA LEU A 25 3.55 8.70 5.84
C LEU A 25 3.75 10.14 5.36
N GLU A 26 4.20 10.31 4.11
CA GLU A 26 4.53 11.62 3.59
C GLU A 26 4.51 11.61 2.05
N GLN A 27 3.76 12.56 1.43
CA GLN A 27 3.49 12.54 -0.01
C GLN A 27 4.69 12.98 -0.85
N GLU A 28 5.41 14.00 -0.44
CA GLU A 28 6.55 14.53 -1.22
C GLU A 28 7.71 13.52 -1.22
N PHE A 29 7.99 12.95 -0.06
CA PHE A 29 9.01 11.93 0.07
C PHE A 29 8.64 10.65 -0.68
N THR A 30 7.35 10.29 -0.71
CA THR A 30 6.85 9.19 -1.54
C THR A 30 7.16 9.41 -3.01
N SER A 31 6.92 10.62 -3.53
CA SER A 31 7.19 10.96 -4.92
C SER A 31 8.67 10.80 -5.27
N PHE A 32 9.56 11.23 -4.37
CA PHE A 32 11.00 11.02 -4.51
C PHE A 32 11.35 9.51 -4.54
N CYS A 33 10.80 8.72 -3.62
CA CYS A 33 11.03 7.26 -3.57
C CYS A 33 10.53 6.56 -4.84
N VAL A 34 9.34 6.93 -5.35
CA VAL A 34 8.81 6.39 -6.61
C VAL A 34 9.73 6.72 -7.77
N ALA A 35 10.15 7.98 -7.90
CA ALA A 35 11.05 8.42 -8.97
C ALA A 35 12.39 7.66 -8.94
N MET A 36 13.01 7.54 -7.78
CA MET A 36 14.28 6.82 -7.61
C MET A 36 14.14 5.34 -7.95
N THR A 37 13.06 4.70 -7.50
CA THR A 37 12.78 3.28 -7.78
C THR A 37 12.53 3.06 -9.28
N PHE A 38 11.78 3.95 -9.92
CA PHE A 38 11.50 3.88 -11.35
C PHE A 38 12.74 4.13 -12.20
N ILE A 39 13.55 5.16 -11.89
CA ILE A 39 14.82 5.43 -12.60
C ILE A 39 15.75 4.22 -12.48
N GLY A 40 15.87 3.63 -11.29
CA GLY A 40 16.65 2.42 -11.07
C GLY A 40 16.17 1.26 -11.97
N ALA A 41 14.85 1.05 -12.03
CA ALA A 41 14.25 0.01 -12.87
C ALA A 41 14.48 0.24 -14.37
N VAL A 42 14.38 1.50 -14.85
CA VAL A 42 14.65 1.87 -16.24
C VAL A 42 16.13 1.68 -16.58
N LEU A 43 17.05 2.08 -15.72
CA LEU A 43 18.49 1.88 -15.91
C LEU A 43 18.84 0.39 -16.04
N VAL A 44 18.29 -0.45 -15.17
CA VAL A 44 18.49 -1.90 -15.24
C VAL A 44 17.91 -2.46 -16.55
N ALA A 45 16.72 -2.00 -16.95
CA ALA A 45 16.09 -2.42 -18.20
C ALA A 45 16.90 -2.01 -19.45
N HIS A 46 17.52 -0.84 -19.40
CA HIS A 46 18.34 -0.33 -20.52
C HIS A 46 19.65 -1.12 -20.66
N VAL A 47 20.33 -1.43 -19.55
CA VAL A 47 21.64 -2.10 -19.57
C VAL A 47 21.55 -3.60 -19.82
N LYS A 48 20.53 -4.26 -19.24
CA LYS A 48 20.36 -5.73 -19.30
C LYS A 48 19.39 -6.18 -20.40
N GLY A 49 18.73 -5.25 -21.09
CA GLY A 49 17.62 -5.55 -21.97
C GLY A 49 16.32 -5.78 -21.18
N ARG A 50 15.21 -5.79 -21.92
CA ARG A 50 13.91 -6.13 -21.34
C ARG A 50 13.83 -7.65 -21.19
N PRO A 51 13.66 -8.22 -19.99
CA PRO A 51 13.38 -9.64 -19.88
C PRO A 51 12.11 -9.94 -20.67
N GLN A 52 12.10 -11.05 -21.41
CA GLN A 52 10.88 -11.57 -22.03
C GLN A 52 9.85 -11.81 -20.92
N GLN A 53 8.86 -10.97 -20.86
CA GLN A 53 7.89 -10.99 -19.78
C GLN A 53 6.57 -11.44 -20.38
N GLU A 54 6.07 -12.60 -19.94
CA GLU A 54 4.68 -12.97 -20.19
C GLU A 54 3.75 -11.89 -19.62
N ASN A 55 2.69 -11.56 -20.36
CA ASN A 55 1.71 -10.57 -19.94
C ASN A 55 1.06 -10.99 -18.62
N VAL A 56 1.39 -10.27 -17.54
CA VAL A 56 0.84 -10.53 -16.19
C VAL A 56 -0.64 -10.20 -16.13
N LEU A 57 -1.04 -9.15 -16.87
CA LEU A 57 -2.40 -8.67 -16.88
C LEU A 57 -3.21 -9.38 -17.95
N LYS A 58 -4.41 -9.80 -17.60
CA LYS A 58 -5.40 -10.27 -18.55
C LYS A 58 -5.75 -9.13 -19.53
N PRO A 59 -6.15 -9.44 -20.79
CA PRO A 59 -6.45 -8.41 -21.78
C PRO A 59 -7.45 -7.34 -21.31
N TRP A 60 -8.48 -7.74 -20.57
CA TRP A 60 -9.46 -6.81 -20.03
C TRP A 60 -8.89 -5.87 -18.95
N GLN A 61 -7.92 -6.34 -18.14
CA GLN A 61 -7.23 -5.50 -17.14
C GLN A 61 -6.33 -4.47 -17.82
N GLN A 62 -5.66 -4.87 -18.89
CA GLN A 62 -4.88 -3.93 -19.71
C GLN A 62 -5.79 -2.89 -20.35
N GLY A 63 -6.93 -3.32 -20.92
CA GLY A 63 -7.94 -2.43 -21.49
C GLY A 63 -8.48 -1.43 -20.45
N ALA A 64 -8.80 -1.88 -19.25
CA ALA A 64 -9.26 -1.01 -18.17
C ALA A 64 -8.19 0.03 -17.77
N PHE A 65 -6.93 -0.38 -17.69
CA PHE A 65 -5.82 0.53 -17.39
C PHE A 65 -5.64 1.61 -18.48
N TYR A 66 -5.66 1.21 -19.76
CA TYR A 66 -5.56 2.17 -20.86
C TYR A 66 -6.78 3.09 -20.93
N LEU A 67 -7.98 2.58 -20.63
CA LEU A 67 -9.17 3.40 -20.56
C LEU A 67 -9.06 4.47 -19.46
N LEU A 68 -8.58 4.12 -18.27
CA LEU A 68 -8.33 5.08 -17.19
C LEU A 68 -7.32 6.15 -17.60
N LEU A 69 -6.21 5.76 -18.26
CA LEU A 69 -5.25 6.73 -18.77
C LEU A 69 -5.87 7.65 -19.82
N LEU A 70 -6.66 7.11 -20.73
CA LEU A 70 -7.38 7.90 -21.75
C LEU A 70 -8.33 8.91 -21.10
N ILE A 71 -9.14 8.48 -20.13
CA ILE A 71 -10.05 9.37 -19.38
C ILE A 71 -9.25 10.48 -18.69
N ALA A 72 -8.13 10.16 -18.07
CA ALA A 72 -7.27 11.12 -17.39
C ALA A 72 -6.69 12.17 -18.38
N VAL A 73 -6.24 11.75 -19.57
CA VAL A 73 -5.76 12.64 -20.63
C VAL A 73 -6.90 13.53 -21.16
N VAL A 74 -8.05 12.94 -21.43
CA VAL A 74 -9.23 13.66 -21.92
C VAL A 74 -9.70 14.69 -20.89
N SER A 75 -9.64 14.39 -19.60
CA SER A 75 -10.04 15.31 -18.54
C SER A 75 -9.17 16.58 -18.50
N VAL A 76 -7.89 16.48 -18.86
CA VAL A 76 -7.00 17.66 -19.00
C VAL A 76 -7.49 18.59 -20.10
N TYR A 77 -7.94 18.03 -21.24
CA TYR A 77 -8.45 18.83 -22.36
C TYR A 77 -9.68 19.66 -21.98
N PHE A 78 -10.59 19.09 -21.18
CA PHE A 78 -11.82 19.76 -20.72
C PHE A 78 -11.64 20.56 -19.42
N SER A 79 -10.45 20.63 -18.86
CA SER A 79 -10.17 21.38 -17.63
C SER A 79 -10.19 22.88 -17.88
N LEU A 80 -10.65 23.64 -16.85
CA LEU A 80 -10.59 25.10 -16.82
C LEU A 80 -9.14 25.60 -16.81
N ASP A 81 -8.27 24.95 -16.05
CA ASP A 81 -6.82 25.20 -16.06
C ASP A 81 -6.09 23.98 -16.61
N ARG A 82 -5.80 24.03 -17.91
CA ARG A 82 -5.12 22.95 -18.64
C ARG A 82 -3.70 22.75 -18.20
N PHE A 83 -2.99 23.82 -17.85
CA PHE A 83 -1.59 23.74 -17.43
C PHE A 83 -1.46 23.04 -16.08
N LEU A 84 -2.24 23.47 -15.08
CA LEU A 84 -2.27 22.82 -13.78
C LEU A 84 -2.74 21.37 -13.86
N SER A 85 -3.78 21.10 -14.68
CA SER A 85 -4.29 19.75 -14.88
C SER A 85 -3.30 18.83 -15.57
N PHE A 86 -2.52 19.33 -16.52
CA PHE A 86 -1.43 18.59 -17.15
C PHE A 86 -0.34 18.22 -16.13
N TRP A 87 0.08 19.16 -15.29
CA TRP A 87 1.05 18.88 -14.24
C TRP A 87 0.52 17.89 -13.21
N ASN A 88 -0.74 17.99 -12.83
CA ASN A 88 -1.38 17.00 -11.95
C ASN A 88 -1.45 15.61 -12.61
N LEU A 89 -1.74 15.53 -13.92
CA LEU A 89 -1.70 14.27 -14.66
C LEU A 89 -0.29 13.65 -14.60
N VAL A 90 0.74 14.41 -14.90
CA VAL A 90 2.13 13.92 -14.89
C VAL A 90 2.56 13.54 -13.47
N TYR A 91 2.29 14.40 -12.50
CA TYR A 91 2.74 14.22 -11.12
C TYR A 91 1.97 13.10 -10.40
N VAL A 92 0.65 13.06 -10.50
CA VAL A 92 -0.17 12.06 -9.79
C VAL A 92 -0.27 10.75 -10.58
N VAL A 93 -0.81 10.81 -11.81
CA VAL A 93 -1.04 9.60 -12.61
C VAL A 93 0.27 8.99 -13.06
N GLY A 94 1.25 9.81 -13.45
CA GLY A 94 2.56 9.37 -13.89
C GLY A 94 3.32 8.60 -12.82
N GLN A 95 3.35 9.07 -11.59
CA GLN A 95 4.05 8.35 -10.52
C GLN A 95 3.34 7.04 -10.12
N TYR A 96 2.00 6.99 -10.09
CA TYR A 96 1.28 5.74 -9.83
C TYR A 96 1.46 4.74 -10.98
N ALA A 97 1.48 5.21 -12.23
CA ALA A 97 1.79 4.36 -13.39
C ALA A 97 3.22 3.81 -13.31
N ALA A 98 4.19 4.64 -12.93
CA ALA A 98 5.58 4.24 -12.73
C ALA A 98 5.72 3.17 -11.63
N LEU A 99 5.07 3.39 -10.48
CA LEU A 99 5.05 2.44 -9.38
C LEU A 99 4.40 1.11 -9.80
N PHE A 100 3.27 1.18 -10.50
CA PHE A 100 2.57 0.01 -11.02
C PHE A 100 3.45 -0.79 -11.99
N PHE A 101 4.16 -0.11 -12.90
CA PHE A 101 5.10 -0.76 -13.82
C PHE A 101 6.21 -1.50 -13.07
N VAL A 102 6.80 -0.89 -12.04
CA VAL A 102 7.84 -1.52 -11.22
C VAL A 102 7.28 -2.71 -10.45
N LEU A 103 6.07 -2.58 -9.87
CA LEU A 103 5.37 -3.67 -9.18
C LEU A 103 5.12 -4.87 -10.09
N LEU A 104 4.63 -4.65 -11.29
CA LEU A 104 4.39 -5.72 -12.28
C LEU A 104 5.68 -6.46 -12.62
N ARG A 105 6.80 -5.75 -12.68
CA ARG A 105 8.08 -6.32 -13.07
C ARG A 105 8.79 -7.07 -11.95
N TYR A 106 8.79 -6.53 -10.74
CA TYR A 106 9.59 -7.05 -9.63
C TYR A 106 8.78 -7.73 -8.53
N GLY A 107 7.47 -7.57 -8.51
CA GLY A 107 6.56 -8.11 -7.49
C GLY A 107 6.09 -9.54 -7.71
N ARG A 108 6.59 -10.25 -8.74
CA ARG A 108 6.14 -11.61 -9.05
C ARG A 108 6.61 -12.64 -8.01
N SER A 109 5.73 -13.59 -7.75
CA SER A 109 6.00 -14.82 -7.03
C SER A 109 6.49 -15.90 -8.01
N SER A 110 7.47 -16.70 -7.60
CA SER A 110 7.91 -17.90 -8.31
C SER A 110 7.22 -19.15 -7.74
N GLU A 111 7.31 -20.29 -8.43
CA GLU A 111 6.81 -21.57 -7.87
C GLU A 111 7.55 -21.95 -6.59
N GLN A 112 8.83 -21.59 -6.48
CA GLN A 112 9.64 -21.80 -5.26
C GLN A 112 9.08 -21.04 -4.06
N ASP A 113 8.41 -19.92 -4.27
CA ASP A 113 7.82 -19.11 -3.21
C ASP A 113 6.68 -19.81 -2.49
N ARG A 114 5.95 -20.73 -3.17
CA ARG A 114 4.91 -21.57 -2.54
C ARG A 114 5.51 -22.57 -1.55
N ALA A 115 6.65 -23.17 -1.91
CA ALA A 115 7.35 -24.08 -1.01
C ALA A 115 7.87 -23.37 0.24
N ILE A 116 8.37 -22.12 0.08
CA ILE A 116 8.81 -21.28 1.19
C ILE A 116 7.65 -20.96 2.14
N LEU A 117 6.47 -20.64 1.60
CA LEU A 117 5.26 -20.41 2.40
C LEU A 117 4.92 -21.61 3.27
N THR A 118 4.86 -22.79 2.67
CA THR A 118 4.53 -24.03 3.38
C THR A 118 5.53 -24.31 4.49
N ALA A 119 6.83 -24.10 4.22
CA ALA A 119 7.89 -24.27 5.21
C ALA A 119 7.80 -23.22 6.34
N CYS A 120 7.46 -21.96 6.00
CA CYS A 120 7.29 -20.89 6.98
C CYS A 120 6.15 -21.14 7.96
N GLU A 121 5.13 -21.90 7.56
CA GLU A 121 3.98 -22.24 8.38
C GLU A 121 4.21 -23.46 9.27
N ALA A 122 4.99 -24.42 8.79
CA ALA A 122 5.31 -25.63 9.54
C ALA A 122 6.07 -25.32 10.85
N GLU A 123 6.94 -24.28 10.84
CA GLU A 123 7.70 -23.88 12.03
C GLU A 123 7.47 -22.42 12.39
N PRO A 124 6.58 -22.12 13.35
CA PRO A 124 6.41 -20.75 13.85
C PRO A 124 7.68 -20.25 14.54
N LEU A 125 8.15 -19.05 14.14
CA LEU A 125 9.34 -18.42 14.70
C LEU A 125 9.35 -18.38 16.25
N THR A 126 8.19 -18.16 16.85
CA THR A 126 8.00 -18.06 18.32
C THR A 126 8.23 -19.37 19.08
N GLN A 127 8.27 -20.51 18.37
CA GLN A 127 8.53 -21.83 18.96
C GLN A 127 9.99 -22.24 18.84
N SER A 128 10.79 -21.52 18.05
CA SER A 128 12.21 -21.84 17.87
C SER A 128 13.01 -21.54 19.16
N GLU A 129 14.00 -22.37 19.46
CA GLU A 129 14.94 -22.16 20.58
C GLU A 129 15.67 -20.82 20.45
N ALA A 130 16.01 -20.42 19.20
CA ALA A 130 16.62 -19.12 18.92
C ALA A 130 15.72 -17.95 19.38
N TRP A 131 14.40 -18.04 19.25
CA TRP A 131 13.48 -17.00 19.70
C TRP A 131 13.35 -16.94 21.23
N LYS A 132 13.29 -18.09 21.88
CA LYS A 132 13.12 -18.18 23.35
C LYS A 132 14.29 -17.54 24.09
N ASN A 133 15.52 -17.73 23.58
CA ASN A 133 16.75 -17.27 24.18
C ASN A 133 17.23 -15.90 23.68
N ALA A 134 16.52 -15.27 22.74
CA ALA A 134 16.92 -14.03 22.10
C ALA A 134 16.52 -12.80 22.92
N ASP A 135 17.37 -11.78 22.93
CA ASP A 135 17.05 -10.43 23.38
C ASP A 135 16.15 -9.68 22.37
N ALA A 136 15.72 -8.46 22.69
CA ALA A 136 14.85 -7.66 21.83
C ALA A 136 15.48 -7.38 20.44
N LYS A 137 16.77 -7.10 20.39
CA LYS A 137 17.51 -6.83 19.12
C LYS A 137 17.62 -8.09 18.27
N GLN A 138 17.92 -9.22 18.91
CA GLN A 138 18.00 -10.52 18.25
C GLN A 138 16.62 -10.97 17.76
N LYS A 139 15.55 -10.76 18.55
CA LYS A 139 14.17 -11.01 18.11
C LYS A 139 13.80 -10.19 16.87
N PHE A 140 14.17 -8.91 16.84
CA PHE A 140 13.96 -8.08 15.66
C PHE A 140 14.72 -8.63 14.43
N ALA A 141 15.98 -9.01 14.61
CA ALA A 141 16.78 -9.60 13.54
C ALA A 141 16.19 -10.91 13.01
N LEU A 142 15.67 -11.79 13.88
CA LEU A 142 14.98 -13.02 13.50
C LEU A 142 13.69 -12.75 12.74
N VAL A 143 12.89 -11.77 13.18
CA VAL A 143 11.69 -11.34 12.45
C VAL A 143 12.05 -10.80 11.08
N TRP A 144 13.07 -9.95 10.99
CA TRP A 144 13.55 -9.40 9.71
C TRP A 144 14.07 -10.48 8.78
N GLN A 145 14.86 -11.40 9.29
CA GLN A 145 15.33 -12.56 8.53
C GLN A 145 14.17 -13.38 7.99
N ARG A 146 13.16 -13.69 8.84
CA ARG A 146 11.98 -14.42 8.43
C ARG A 146 11.17 -13.66 7.39
N PHE A 147 10.98 -12.35 7.58
CA PHE A 147 10.29 -11.49 6.62
C PHE A 147 11.01 -11.48 5.27
N SER A 148 12.33 -11.39 5.24
CA SER A 148 13.12 -11.36 4.01
C SER A 148 13.11 -12.69 3.24
N THR A 149 12.77 -13.81 3.89
CA THR A 149 12.59 -15.12 3.23
C THR A 149 11.18 -15.33 2.66
N LEU A 150 10.20 -14.47 3.02
CA LEU A 150 8.85 -14.58 2.47
C LEU A 150 8.83 -14.29 0.96
N PRO A 151 7.87 -14.87 0.22
CA PRO A 151 7.60 -14.47 -1.16
C PRO A 151 7.38 -12.97 -1.32
N ARG A 152 7.87 -12.39 -2.40
CA ARG A 152 7.77 -10.93 -2.67
C ARG A 152 6.37 -10.35 -2.49
N PRO A 153 5.29 -10.97 -3.01
CA PRO A 153 3.94 -10.45 -2.77
C PRO A 153 3.58 -10.36 -1.30
N LEU A 154 4.00 -11.34 -0.48
CA LEU A 154 3.73 -11.33 0.96
C LEU A 154 4.58 -10.32 1.72
N GLN A 155 5.80 -10.06 1.28
CA GLN A 155 6.60 -8.96 1.82
C GLN A 155 5.90 -7.61 1.59
N LEU A 156 5.37 -7.37 0.38
CA LEU A 156 4.60 -6.17 0.06
C LEU A 156 3.34 -6.03 0.93
N ILE A 157 2.58 -7.11 1.02
CA ILE A 157 1.36 -7.15 1.85
C ILE A 157 1.72 -6.93 3.33
N GLY A 158 2.78 -7.57 3.81
CA GLY A 158 3.25 -7.41 5.19
C GLY A 158 3.71 -5.98 5.49
N ALA A 159 4.46 -5.35 4.59
CA ALA A 159 4.86 -3.96 4.72
C ALA A 159 3.65 -3.01 4.71
N PHE A 160 2.73 -3.20 3.75
CA PHE A 160 1.50 -2.42 3.66
C PHE A 160 0.65 -2.54 4.93
N LEU A 161 0.42 -3.78 5.44
CA LEU A 161 -0.34 -4.00 6.66
C LEU A 161 0.32 -3.38 7.89
N GLY A 162 1.64 -3.55 8.03
CA GLY A 162 2.39 -3.01 9.17
C GLY A 162 2.28 -1.49 9.25
N VAL A 163 2.44 -0.80 8.12
CA VAL A 163 2.31 0.66 8.05
C VAL A 163 0.85 1.09 8.21
N SER A 164 -0.10 0.37 7.63
CA SER A 164 -1.54 0.66 7.80
C SER A 164 -1.98 0.55 9.26
N LEU A 165 -1.43 -0.40 9.99
CA LEU A 165 -1.69 -0.58 11.41
C LEU A 165 -1.18 0.61 12.22
N LEU A 166 0.04 1.09 11.92
CA LEU A 166 0.62 2.30 12.51
C LEU A 166 -0.23 3.54 12.22
N VAL A 167 -0.58 3.77 10.95
CA VAL A 167 -1.40 4.90 10.53
C VAL A 167 -2.76 4.90 11.21
N SER A 168 -3.40 3.73 11.30
CA SER A 168 -4.69 3.57 11.99
C SER A 168 -4.57 3.83 13.49
N ALA A 169 -3.50 3.32 14.12
CA ALA A 169 -3.25 3.53 15.55
C ALA A 169 -3.00 5.01 15.86
N ILE A 170 -2.19 5.70 15.06
CA ILE A 170 -1.97 7.16 15.20
C ILE A 170 -3.29 7.91 15.06
N GLY A 171 -4.10 7.58 14.04
CA GLY A 171 -5.40 8.22 13.85
C GLY A 171 -6.35 8.00 15.02
N ILE A 172 -6.42 6.79 15.57
CA ILE A 172 -7.23 6.50 16.76
C ILE A 172 -6.69 7.27 17.98
N ALA A 173 -5.37 7.32 18.16
CA ALA A 173 -4.75 8.09 19.22
C ALA A 173 -5.08 9.59 19.11
N GLN A 174 -5.04 10.19 17.91
CA GLN A 174 -5.48 11.58 17.68
C GLN A 174 -6.91 11.80 18.16
N LYS A 175 -7.82 10.85 17.92
CA LYS A 175 -9.20 10.96 18.40
C LYS A 175 -9.27 10.93 19.92
N ILE A 176 -8.52 10.05 20.58
CA ILE A 176 -8.50 9.89 22.04
C ILE A 176 -7.91 11.12 22.71
N PHE A 177 -6.81 11.66 22.19
CA PHE A 177 -6.14 12.82 22.75
C PHE A 177 -6.71 14.16 22.28
N GLY A 178 -7.76 14.16 21.46
CA GLY A 178 -8.42 15.38 21.00
C GLY A 178 -7.58 16.25 20.06
N VAL A 179 -6.62 15.65 19.33
CA VAL A 179 -5.79 16.37 18.35
C VAL A 179 -6.67 16.79 17.17
N THR A 180 -6.80 18.10 16.97
CA THR A 180 -7.60 18.68 15.88
C THR A 180 -6.70 19.02 14.69
N ALA A 181 -7.15 18.67 13.47
CA ALA A 181 -6.64 19.37 12.28
C ALA A 181 -7.09 20.85 12.37
N GLU A 182 -6.18 21.78 12.08
CA GLU A 182 -6.53 23.19 11.99
C GLU A 182 -7.80 23.36 11.15
N GLY A 183 -8.71 24.23 11.56
CA GLY A 183 -10.13 24.32 11.18
C GLY A 183 -10.53 24.36 9.69
N ILE A 184 -9.58 24.16 8.78
CA ILE A 184 -9.76 24.17 7.32
C ILE A 184 -10.68 23.04 6.82
N TRP A 185 -10.79 21.93 7.57
CA TRP A 185 -11.49 20.72 7.12
C TRP A 185 -12.88 20.52 7.72
N VAL A 186 -13.33 21.45 8.56
CA VAL A 186 -14.64 21.44 9.19
C VAL A 186 -15.27 22.79 8.97
N ASP A 187 -16.45 22.83 8.37
CA ASP A 187 -17.28 24.05 8.34
C ASP A 187 -18.05 24.12 9.66
N PRO A 188 -17.71 25.07 10.56
CA PRO A 188 -18.38 25.21 11.85
C PRO A 188 -19.86 25.58 11.73
N ALA A 189 -20.26 26.21 10.63
CA ALA A 189 -21.65 26.59 10.38
C ALA A 189 -22.53 25.38 10.04
N GLN A 190 -21.96 24.39 9.33
CA GLN A 190 -22.69 23.18 8.96
C GLN A 190 -22.57 22.07 10.02
N PHE A 191 -21.51 22.05 10.80
CA PHE A 191 -21.19 20.99 11.77
C PHE A 191 -20.67 21.56 13.09
N PRO A 192 -21.50 22.26 13.88
CA PRO A 192 -21.06 22.93 15.12
C PRO A 192 -20.57 21.93 16.18
N ASP A 193 -21.03 20.69 16.15
CA ASP A 193 -20.66 19.65 17.10
C ASP A 193 -19.42 18.85 16.70
N LEU A 194 -18.93 19.01 15.46
CA LEU A 194 -17.83 18.23 14.93
C LEU A 194 -16.49 18.92 15.23
N LYS A 195 -15.96 18.70 16.43
CA LYS A 195 -14.71 19.36 16.87
C LYS A 195 -13.42 18.70 16.35
N VAL A 196 -13.44 17.36 16.09
CA VAL A 196 -12.23 16.59 15.77
C VAL A 196 -12.46 15.66 14.61
N ARG A 197 -11.78 15.90 13.50
CA ARG A 197 -11.61 14.94 12.38
C ARG A 197 -10.20 14.40 12.40
N VAL A 198 -10.08 13.08 12.33
CA VAL A 198 -8.79 12.39 12.33
C VAL A 198 -8.15 12.46 10.95
N PHE A 199 -6.86 12.79 10.91
CA PHE A 199 -6.05 12.90 9.68
C PHE A 199 -4.78 12.04 9.70
N SER A 200 -4.39 11.49 10.87
CA SER A 200 -3.20 10.65 11.06
C SER A 200 -1.93 11.31 10.50
N THR A 201 -1.18 10.60 9.69
CA THR A 201 0.06 11.06 9.03
C THR A 201 -0.20 11.77 7.70
N LEU A 202 -1.41 11.67 7.14
CA LEU A 202 -1.74 12.18 5.80
C LEU A 202 -2.28 13.63 5.78
N VAL A 203 -2.27 14.30 6.93
CA VAL A 203 -2.65 15.73 7.13
C VAL A 203 -4.11 16.01 6.73
N ASN A 204 -4.65 15.36 5.70
CA ASN A 204 -6.01 15.58 5.20
C ASN A 204 -6.93 14.38 5.56
N PRO A 205 -8.01 14.60 6.32
CA PRO A 205 -8.95 13.53 6.70
C PRO A 205 -9.58 12.78 5.53
N ASN A 206 -9.78 13.44 4.38
CA ASN A 206 -10.37 12.77 3.22
C ASN A 206 -9.35 11.89 2.49
N ILE A 207 -8.08 12.30 2.45
CA ILE A 207 -6.98 11.47 1.89
C ILE A 207 -6.77 10.25 2.79
N LEU A 208 -6.73 10.45 4.12
CA LEU A 208 -6.68 9.36 5.07
C LEU A 208 -7.84 8.38 4.87
N ALA A 209 -9.05 8.89 4.74
CA ALA A 209 -10.23 8.06 4.54
C ALA A 209 -10.14 7.23 3.26
N GLY A 210 -9.73 7.80 2.13
CA GLY A 210 -9.49 7.08 0.87
C GLY A 210 -8.45 5.97 1.02
N TYR A 211 -7.34 6.23 1.72
CA TYR A 211 -6.34 5.23 2.04
C TYR A 211 -6.91 4.09 2.91
N LEU A 212 -7.66 4.42 3.96
CA LEU A 212 -8.26 3.43 4.86
C LEU A 212 -9.32 2.56 4.17
N VAL A 213 -10.05 3.09 3.18
CA VAL A 213 -10.96 2.30 2.34
C VAL A 213 -10.20 1.16 1.64
N LEU A 214 -9.03 1.45 1.07
CA LEU A 214 -8.18 0.43 0.44
C LEU A 214 -7.69 -0.59 1.48
N VAL A 215 -7.28 -0.14 2.67
CA VAL A 215 -6.84 -1.03 3.76
C VAL A 215 -7.96 -1.99 4.18
N VAL A 216 -9.18 -1.49 4.37
CA VAL A 216 -10.36 -2.31 4.72
C VAL A 216 -10.67 -3.31 3.60
N ALA A 217 -10.65 -2.86 2.34
CA ALA A 217 -10.91 -3.72 1.18
C ALA A 217 -9.89 -4.86 1.07
N TYR A 218 -8.59 -4.55 1.12
CA TYR A 218 -7.54 -5.56 1.07
C TYR A 218 -7.57 -6.49 2.27
N SER A 219 -7.75 -5.96 3.47
CA SER A 219 -7.86 -6.77 4.69
C SER A 219 -9.03 -7.76 4.61
N THR A 220 -10.19 -7.34 4.10
CA THR A 220 -11.36 -8.21 3.90
C THR A 220 -11.09 -9.28 2.85
N ALA A 221 -10.49 -8.92 1.72
CA ALA A 221 -10.16 -9.86 0.65
C ALA A 221 -9.19 -10.94 1.13
N PHE A 222 -8.09 -10.55 1.78
CA PHE A 222 -7.08 -11.49 2.27
C PHE A 222 -7.54 -12.30 3.48
N PHE A 223 -8.35 -11.74 4.37
CA PHE A 223 -8.99 -12.50 5.45
C PHE A 223 -9.76 -13.70 4.92
N ASN A 224 -10.44 -13.54 3.79
CA ASN A 224 -11.19 -14.61 3.15
C ASN A 224 -10.30 -15.65 2.45
N GLN A 225 -9.19 -15.21 1.86
CA GLN A 225 -8.25 -16.10 1.15
C GLN A 225 -7.33 -16.87 2.11
N THR A 226 -7.06 -16.34 3.29
CA THR A 226 -6.12 -16.92 4.27
C THR A 226 -6.78 -17.86 5.29
N LYS A 227 -7.83 -18.59 4.91
CA LYS A 227 -8.56 -19.50 5.82
C LYS A 227 -7.67 -20.56 6.46
N ALA A 228 -6.68 -21.08 5.72
CA ALA A 228 -5.71 -22.05 6.21
C ALA A 228 -4.69 -21.48 7.19
N TYR A 229 -4.52 -20.15 7.25
CA TYR A 229 -3.40 -19.44 7.88
C TYR A 229 -3.87 -18.56 9.05
N LYS A 230 -4.14 -19.16 10.18
CA LYS A 230 -4.78 -18.50 11.33
C LYS A 230 -4.11 -17.19 11.77
N LYS A 231 -2.76 -17.13 11.78
CA LYS A 231 -2.02 -15.93 12.22
C LYS A 231 -2.15 -14.77 11.21
N TRP A 232 -2.02 -15.05 9.93
CA TRP A 232 -2.24 -14.07 8.88
C TRP A 232 -3.68 -13.59 8.85
N ARG A 233 -4.61 -14.52 8.98
CA ARG A 233 -6.04 -14.20 9.07
C ARG A 233 -6.35 -13.26 10.22
N LEU A 234 -5.76 -13.50 11.40
CA LEU A 234 -5.90 -12.62 12.56
C LEU A 234 -5.29 -11.25 12.29
N ALA A 235 -4.10 -11.18 11.68
CA ALA A 235 -3.46 -9.91 11.33
C ALA A 235 -4.32 -9.08 10.36
N PHE A 236 -4.90 -9.70 9.33
CA PHE A 236 -5.84 -9.03 8.42
C PHE A 236 -7.10 -8.54 9.14
N LEU A 237 -7.66 -9.37 10.02
CA LEU A 237 -8.84 -8.99 10.81
C LEU A 237 -8.57 -7.77 11.69
N VAL A 238 -7.48 -7.80 12.46
CA VAL A 238 -7.11 -6.71 13.37
C VAL A 238 -6.81 -5.42 12.58
N THR A 239 -6.03 -5.50 11.52
CA THR A 239 -5.72 -4.31 10.69
C THR A 239 -6.98 -3.74 10.05
N GLY A 240 -7.84 -4.61 9.50
CA GLY A 240 -9.11 -4.18 8.89
C GLY A 240 -10.07 -3.52 9.88
N LEU A 241 -10.19 -4.07 11.09
CA LEU A 241 -11.03 -3.50 12.14
C LEU A 241 -10.50 -2.15 12.62
N LEU A 242 -9.20 -2.03 12.89
CA LEU A 242 -8.59 -0.75 13.29
C LEU A 242 -8.71 0.31 12.19
N ALA A 243 -8.51 -0.08 10.94
CA ALA A 243 -8.71 0.81 9.80
C ALA A 243 -10.16 1.26 9.67
N ALA A 244 -11.13 0.36 9.86
CA ALA A 244 -12.55 0.69 9.82
C ALA A 244 -12.95 1.66 10.95
N VAL A 245 -12.47 1.45 12.18
CA VAL A 245 -12.68 2.37 13.29
C VAL A 245 -12.05 3.73 13.02
N CYS A 246 -10.82 3.76 12.53
CA CYS A 246 -10.14 5.00 12.16
C CYS A 246 -10.89 5.74 11.03
N LEU A 247 -11.38 5.00 10.02
CA LEU A 247 -12.19 5.54 8.92
C LEU A 247 -13.46 6.23 9.43
N LEU A 248 -14.14 5.66 10.41
CA LEU A 248 -15.31 6.31 11.03
C LEU A 248 -14.94 7.66 11.65
N TYR A 249 -13.78 7.76 12.30
CA TYR A 249 -13.31 8.99 12.94
C TYR A 249 -12.81 10.06 11.95
N THR A 250 -12.63 9.74 10.68
CA THR A 250 -12.36 10.75 9.64
C THR A 250 -13.60 11.58 9.31
N TYR A 251 -14.80 11.13 9.62
CA TYR A 251 -16.08 11.73 9.25
C TYR A 251 -16.23 12.01 7.75
N SER A 252 -15.57 11.23 6.91
CA SER A 252 -15.66 11.32 5.45
C SER A 252 -16.80 10.48 4.91
N ARG A 253 -17.98 11.09 4.76
CA ARG A 253 -19.22 10.40 4.34
C ARG A 253 -19.10 9.72 2.98
N GLY A 254 -18.42 10.36 2.01
CA GLY A 254 -18.18 9.76 0.69
C GLY A 254 -17.39 8.45 0.81
N ASN A 255 -16.28 8.47 1.54
CA ASN A 255 -15.45 7.28 1.73
C ASN A 255 -16.14 6.17 2.55
N TRP A 256 -17.12 6.51 3.39
CA TRP A 256 -17.95 5.48 4.05
C TRP A 256 -18.83 4.74 3.04
N VAL A 257 -19.36 5.45 2.03
CA VAL A 257 -20.11 4.82 0.94
C VAL A 257 -19.17 3.93 0.12
N ASP A 258 -17.99 4.43 -0.24
CA ASP A 258 -16.98 3.67 -1.00
C ASP A 258 -16.60 2.36 -0.29
N ALA A 259 -16.37 2.40 1.02
CA ALA A 259 -16.07 1.21 1.82
C ALA A 259 -17.22 0.18 1.78
N ARG A 260 -18.48 0.64 1.89
CA ARG A 260 -19.66 -0.24 1.80
C ARG A 260 -19.78 -0.88 0.42
N VAL A 261 -19.63 -0.09 -0.65
CA VAL A 261 -19.67 -0.58 -2.03
C VAL A 261 -18.61 -1.63 -2.27
N LEU A 262 -17.37 -1.40 -1.82
CA LEU A 262 -16.28 -2.36 -1.95
C LEU A 262 -16.56 -3.66 -1.18
N ILE A 263 -17.04 -3.58 0.06
CA ILE A 263 -17.40 -4.77 0.85
C ILE A 263 -18.51 -5.56 0.14
N LEU A 264 -19.55 -4.89 -0.33
CA LEU A 264 -20.63 -5.53 -1.07
C LEU A 264 -20.15 -6.18 -2.37
N ALA A 265 -19.29 -5.50 -3.12
CA ALA A 265 -18.68 -6.06 -4.34
C ALA A 265 -17.89 -7.35 -4.02
N PHE A 266 -17.11 -7.38 -2.93
CA PHE A 266 -16.43 -8.61 -2.49
C PHE A 266 -17.38 -9.72 -2.04
N MET A 267 -18.54 -9.39 -1.49
CA MET A 267 -19.55 -10.39 -1.11
C MET A 267 -20.25 -11.00 -2.31
N ILE A 268 -20.50 -10.19 -3.36
CA ILE A 268 -21.20 -10.62 -4.59
C ILE A 268 -20.23 -11.42 -5.50
N TRP A 269 -18.96 -11.05 -5.55
CA TRP A 269 -17.93 -11.73 -6.38
C TRP A 269 -17.59 -13.15 -5.91
N ARG A 270 -18.08 -13.60 -4.81
CA ARG A 270 -17.95 -14.97 -4.29
C ARG A 270 -18.89 -15.94 -4.96
#